data_aaab0654e133b9ecd17403061f95a801
#
_entry.id   aaab0654e133b9ecd17403061f95a801
#
_cell.length_a   1.000
_cell.length_b   1.000
_cell.length_c   1.000
_cell.angle_alpha   90.00
_cell.angle_beta   90.00
_cell.angle_gamma   90.00
#
_symmetry.space_group_name_H-M   'P 1'
#
loop_
_entity.id
_entity.type
_entity.pdbx_description
1 polymer ?
#
loop_
_entity_poly.entity_id
_entity_poly.type
_entity_poly.pdbx_seq_one_letter_code
_entity_poly.pdbx_strand_id
1 'polypeptide(L)'
;MLRAGIIFCVLVVAGCDVVTNRYDSIAEARRDRLFERGWLPDILPASAGRILVSNDLDINTSEGEFFFAPDDFSSFQARLSSDVPTRTPFADWAGFVSRHAAKDYSARAFSGNGSTWVFLCHGGIGHCVYRMWLVGSAD
;
A
#
# COMPACT_ATOMS: atom_id res chain seq x y z
N MET A 1 -23.63 48.09 -31.22
CA MET A 1 -22.59 47.82 -30.19
C MET A 1 -22.76 46.39 -29.69
N LEU A 2 -21.99 45.46 -30.23
CA LEU A 2 -21.99 44.05 -29.79
C LEU A 2 -21.11 43.94 -28.56
N ARG A 3 -21.65 43.54 -27.40
CA ARG A 3 -20.88 43.12 -26.23
C ARG A 3 -20.56 41.64 -26.37
N ALA A 4 -19.33 41.32 -26.68
CA ALA A 4 -18.78 39.97 -26.62
C ALA A 4 -18.63 39.55 -25.16
N GLY A 5 -19.49 38.65 -24.68
CA GLY A 5 -19.34 37.98 -23.39
C GLY A 5 -18.25 36.92 -23.49
N ILE A 6 -17.13 37.11 -22.80
CA ILE A 6 -16.09 36.09 -22.64
C ILE A 6 -16.60 35.09 -21.63
N ILE A 7 -16.96 33.89 -22.12
CA ILE A 7 -17.25 32.74 -21.26
C ILE A 7 -15.90 32.18 -20.79
N PHE A 8 -15.59 32.41 -19.53
CA PHE A 8 -14.41 31.81 -18.86
C PHE A 8 -14.77 30.36 -18.53
N CYS A 9 -14.31 29.42 -19.34
CA CYS A 9 -14.45 28.00 -19.09
C CYS A 9 -13.42 27.63 -18.00
N VAL A 10 -13.86 27.52 -16.75
CA VAL A 10 -13.03 26.98 -15.66
C VAL A 10 -12.93 25.47 -15.88
N LEU A 11 -11.81 25.02 -16.43
CA LEU A 11 -11.43 23.61 -16.43
C LEU A 11 -11.13 23.20 -14.98
N VAL A 12 -12.09 22.53 -14.34
CA VAL A 12 -11.85 21.81 -13.11
C VAL A 12 -11.03 20.57 -13.46
N VAL A 13 -9.71 20.64 -13.28
CA VAL A 13 -8.84 19.48 -13.34
C VAL A 13 -9.13 18.71 -12.05
N ALA A 14 -9.94 17.65 -12.11
CA ALA A 14 -10.03 16.67 -11.07
C ALA A 14 -8.67 15.93 -11.05
N GLY A 15 -7.73 16.43 -10.23
CA GLY A 15 -6.48 15.75 -9.96
C GLY A 15 -6.77 14.51 -9.13
N CYS A 16 -6.34 13.32 -9.57
CA CYS A 16 -6.24 12.17 -8.69
C CYS A 16 -5.19 12.49 -7.62
N ASP A 17 -5.60 12.59 -6.35
CA ASP A 17 -4.70 12.86 -5.22
C ASP A 17 -3.92 11.59 -4.81
N VAL A 18 -3.22 11.00 -5.78
CA VAL A 18 -2.30 9.88 -5.54
C VAL A 18 -0.91 10.44 -5.28
N VAL A 19 -0.38 10.16 -4.10
CA VAL A 19 0.97 10.58 -3.68
C VAL A 19 1.87 9.37 -3.59
N THR A 20 2.98 9.40 -4.31
CA THR A 20 3.98 8.33 -4.31
C THR A 20 5.29 8.81 -3.69
N ASN A 21 5.77 8.07 -2.70
CA ASN A 21 7.04 8.34 -2.01
C ASN A 21 7.94 7.10 -2.03
N ARG A 22 9.26 7.34 -1.98
CA ARG A 22 10.29 6.29 -1.89
C ARG A 22 11.15 6.56 -0.68
N TYR A 23 11.52 5.49 0.02
CA TYR A 23 12.40 5.54 1.18
C TYR A 23 13.47 4.46 1.04
N ASP A 24 14.73 4.82 1.22
CA ASP A 24 15.83 3.86 1.13
C ASP A 24 15.91 2.94 2.34
N SER A 25 15.37 3.37 3.47
CA SER A 25 15.41 2.62 4.74
C SER A 25 14.21 2.88 5.63
N ILE A 26 14.03 2.03 6.64
CA ILE A 26 13.07 2.24 7.74
C ILE A 26 13.33 3.57 8.47
N ALA A 27 14.60 3.92 8.70
CA ALA A 27 14.94 5.17 9.38
C ALA A 27 14.46 6.41 8.59
N GLU A 28 14.57 6.37 7.27
CA GLU A 28 14.09 7.44 6.41
C GLU A 28 12.55 7.53 6.43
N ALA A 29 11.86 6.40 6.34
CA ALA A 29 10.42 6.32 6.46
C ALA A 29 9.90 6.83 7.81
N ARG A 30 10.63 6.57 8.91
CA ARG A 30 10.30 7.10 10.24
C ARG A 30 10.45 8.61 10.31
N ARG A 31 11.49 9.19 9.72
CA ARG A 31 11.68 10.65 9.68
C ARG A 31 10.54 11.34 8.97
N ASP A 32 9.96 10.72 7.95
CA ASP A 32 8.77 11.20 7.24
C ASP A 32 7.46 10.79 7.93
N ARG A 33 7.53 10.18 9.11
CA ARG A 33 6.38 9.76 9.93
C ARG A 33 5.41 8.81 9.20
N LEU A 34 5.92 7.98 8.27
CA LEU A 34 5.11 7.07 7.45
C LEU A 34 4.24 6.13 8.31
N PHE A 35 4.82 5.55 9.35
CA PHE A 35 4.13 4.63 10.25
C PHE A 35 3.12 5.35 11.17
N GLU A 36 3.48 6.52 11.70
CA GLU A 36 2.59 7.32 12.53
C GLU A 36 1.38 7.83 11.76
N ARG A 37 1.55 8.15 10.47
CA ARG A 37 0.46 8.55 9.58
C ARG A 37 -0.45 7.39 9.17
N GLY A 38 -0.08 6.15 9.50
CA GLY A 38 -0.90 4.95 9.28
C GLY A 38 -0.89 4.38 7.88
N TRP A 39 0.05 4.78 7.01
CA TRP A 39 0.15 4.24 5.67
C TRP A 39 0.79 2.85 5.62
N LEU A 40 1.71 2.58 6.52
CA LEU A 40 2.26 1.25 6.78
C LEU A 40 2.24 0.94 8.28
N PRO A 41 2.04 -0.32 8.69
CA PRO A 41 2.12 -0.68 10.10
C PRO A 41 3.59 -0.76 10.53
N ASP A 42 3.86 -0.40 11.78
CA ASP A 42 5.21 -0.43 12.34
C ASP A 42 5.62 -1.86 12.76
N ILE A 43 5.54 -2.78 11.81
CA ILE A 43 5.90 -4.19 11.99
C ILE A 43 6.85 -4.71 10.90
N LEU A 44 7.25 -3.85 9.97
CA LEU A 44 8.14 -4.25 8.89
C LEU A 44 9.47 -4.80 9.44
N PRO A 45 10.15 -5.70 8.70
CA PRO A 45 11.48 -6.14 9.06
C PRO A 45 12.44 -4.95 9.25
N ALA A 46 13.30 -4.99 10.24
CA ALA A 46 14.26 -3.91 10.48
C ALA A 46 15.19 -3.64 9.29
N SER A 47 15.45 -4.67 8.47
CA SER A 47 16.21 -4.58 7.22
C SER A 47 15.43 -4.05 6.05
N ALA A 48 14.13 -3.72 6.20
CA ALA A 48 13.33 -3.22 5.10
C ALA A 48 13.92 -1.94 4.51
N GLY A 49 13.99 -1.91 3.18
CA GLY A 49 14.50 -0.80 2.39
C GLY A 49 13.89 -0.79 1.00
N ARG A 50 14.28 0.19 0.20
CA ARG A 50 13.68 0.43 -1.11
C ARG A 50 12.14 0.41 -1.03
N ILE A 51 11.61 1.09 -0.02
CA ILE A 51 10.19 1.14 0.28
C ILE A 51 9.51 2.08 -0.69
N LEU A 52 8.56 1.57 -1.47
CA LEU A 52 7.70 2.36 -2.33
C LEU A 52 6.30 2.39 -1.72
N VAL A 53 5.75 3.58 -1.58
CA VAL A 53 4.41 3.80 -1.03
C VAL A 53 3.64 4.70 -1.97
N SER A 54 2.50 4.24 -2.46
CA SER A 54 1.57 5.02 -3.27
C SER A 54 0.22 5.10 -2.57
N ASN A 55 -0.16 6.29 -2.16
CA ASN A 55 -1.35 6.56 -1.36
C ASN A 55 -2.39 7.29 -2.20
N ASP A 56 -3.58 6.73 -2.27
CA ASP A 56 -4.76 7.41 -2.82
C ASP A 56 -5.50 8.07 -1.65
N LEU A 57 -5.42 9.40 -1.59
CA LEU A 57 -5.98 10.20 -0.49
C LEU A 57 -7.50 10.33 -0.60
N ASP A 58 -8.08 10.16 -1.79
CA ASP A 58 -9.52 10.29 -2.01
C ASP A 58 -10.29 9.11 -1.42
N ILE A 59 -9.74 7.90 -1.55
CA ILE A 59 -10.37 6.67 -1.10
C ILE A 59 -9.65 6.00 0.08
N ASN A 60 -8.60 6.64 0.61
CA ASN A 60 -7.79 6.15 1.73
C ASN A 60 -7.28 4.73 1.53
N THR A 61 -6.72 4.46 0.37
CA THR A 61 -6.02 3.20 0.08
C THR A 61 -4.53 3.45 -0.12
N SER A 62 -3.74 2.42 0.11
CA SER A 62 -2.31 2.44 -0.16
C SER A 62 -1.88 1.15 -0.84
N GLU A 63 -0.91 1.26 -1.71
CA GLU A 63 -0.22 0.10 -2.28
C GLU A 63 1.26 0.42 -2.45
N GLY A 64 2.07 -0.61 -2.51
CA GLY A 64 3.50 -0.44 -2.71
C GLY A 64 4.27 -1.73 -2.54
N GLU A 65 5.55 -1.58 -2.29
CA GLU A 65 6.49 -2.69 -2.13
C GLU A 65 7.65 -2.31 -1.22
N PHE A 66 8.32 -3.31 -0.71
CA PHE A 66 9.60 -3.16 -0.02
C PHE A 66 10.44 -4.42 -0.15
N PHE A 67 11.75 -4.26 0.04
CA PHE A 67 12.73 -5.34 0.07
C PHE A 67 13.29 -5.47 1.49
N PHE A 68 13.74 -6.66 1.83
CA PHE A 68 14.31 -6.96 3.16
C PHE A 68 15.28 -8.14 3.07
N ALA A 69 16.12 -8.32 4.09
CA ALA A 69 17.00 -9.49 4.18
C ALA A 69 16.15 -10.77 4.33
N PRO A 70 16.35 -11.79 3.48
CA PRO A 70 15.55 -13.02 3.53
C PRO A 70 15.51 -13.69 4.90
N ASP A 71 16.57 -13.57 5.70
CA ASP A 71 16.65 -14.13 7.06
C ASP A 71 15.59 -13.52 8.01
N ASP A 72 15.09 -12.33 7.72
CA ASP A 72 14.05 -11.66 8.52
C ASP A 72 12.62 -12.11 8.16
N PHE A 73 12.44 -12.89 7.10
CA PHE A 73 11.12 -13.27 6.61
C PHE A 73 10.30 -14.04 7.64
N SER A 74 10.90 -15.03 8.29
CA SER A 74 10.20 -15.89 9.25
C SER A 74 9.64 -15.08 10.44
N SER A 75 10.41 -14.17 10.99
CA SER A 75 9.98 -13.32 12.11
C SER A 75 8.95 -12.28 11.67
N PHE A 76 9.04 -11.74 10.46
CA PHE A 76 8.01 -10.87 9.90
C PHE A 76 6.70 -11.62 9.68
N GLN A 77 6.76 -12.78 9.01
CA GLN A 77 5.59 -13.60 8.74
C GLN A 77 4.85 -14.03 10.01
N ALA A 78 5.57 -14.27 11.10
CA ALA A 78 5.00 -14.65 12.39
C ALA A 78 4.10 -13.55 13.01
N ARG A 79 4.26 -12.30 12.58
CA ARG A 79 3.41 -11.17 13.01
C ARG A 79 2.14 -11.01 12.20
N LEU A 80 1.99 -11.80 11.13
CA LEU A 80 0.90 -11.69 10.17
C LEU A 80 -0.08 -12.85 10.33
N SER A 81 -1.35 -12.60 10.01
CA SER A 81 -2.41 -13.61 9.99
C SER A 81 -2.45 -14.35 8.65
N SER A 82 -2.74 -15.64 8.69
CA SER A 82 -3.07 -16.42 7.48
C SER A 82 -4.49 -16.19 6.98
N ASP A 83 -5.34 -15.54 7.78
CA ASP A 83 -6.70 -15.19 7.41
C ASP A 83 -6.70 -13.92 6.57
N VAL A 84 -6.71 -14.11 5.24
CA VAL A 84 -6.63 -13.03 4.26
C VAL A 84 -8.03 -12.66 3.78
N PRO A 85 -8.44 -11.38 3.89
CA PRO A 85 -9.74 -10.93 3.42
C PRO A 85 -9.95 -11.21 1.92
N THR A 86 -11.14 -11.67 1.57
CA THR A 86 -11.57 -11.87 0.18
C THR A 86 -12.30 -10.65 -0.39
N ARG A 87 -12.87 -9.81 0.48
CA ARG A 87 -13.52 -8.54 0.11
C ARG A 87 -12.54 -7.39 0.29
N THR A 88 -12.37 -6.61 -0.74
CA THR A 88 -11.47 -5.45 -0.77
C THR A 88 -12.05 -4.37 -1.69
N PRO A 89 -11.66 -3.11 -1.55
CA PRO A 89 -12.08 -2.05 -2.48
C PRO A 89 -11.36 -2.09 -3.84
N PHE A 90 -10.41 -3.03 -4.03
CA PHE A 90 -9.65 -3.15 -5.28
C PHE A 90 -10.34 -4.08 -6.27
N ALA A 91 -10.80 -3.54 -7.40
CA ALA A 91 -11.52 -4.30 -8.42
C ALA A 91 -10.70 -5.44 -9.06
N ASP A 92 -9.36 -5.28 -9.12
CA ASP A 92 -8.43 -6.27 -9.69
C ASP A 92 -7.84 -7.23 -8.65
N TRP A 93 -8.44 -7.31 -7.44
CA TRP A 93 -7.88 -8.04 -6.30
C TRP A 93 -7.54 -9.51 -6.62
N ALA A 94 -8.50 -10.26 -7.18
CA ALA A 94 -8.28 -11.66 -7.50
C ALA A 94 -7.14 -11.88 -8.49
N GLY A 95 -7.04 -11.04 -9.51
CA GLY A 95 -5.96 -11.06 -10.48
C GLY A 95 -4.61 -10.67 -9.87
N PHE A 96 -4.61 -9.69 -8.97
CA PHE A 96 -3.40 -9.27 -8.24
C PHE A 96 -2.85 -10.42 -7.39
N VAL A 97 -3.69 -11.08 -6.61
CA VAL A 97 -3.29 -12.23 -5.80
C VAL A 97 -2.81 -13.40 -6.66
N SER A 98 -3.56 -13.77 -7.72
CA SER A 98 -3.21 -14.88 -8.61
C SER A 98 -1.86 -14.69 -9.31
N ARG A 99 -1.59 -13.48 -9.83
CA ARG A 99 -0.32 -13.18 -10.52
C ARG A 99 0.88 -13.32 -9.59
N HIS A 100 0.73 -12.94 -8.31
CA HIS A 100 1.80 -13.06 -7.33
C HIS A 100 1.95 -14.51 -6.85
N ALA A 101 0.84 -15.22 -6.60
CA ALA A 101 0.88 -16.63 -6.23
C ALA A 101 1.59 -17.50 -7.28
N ALA A 102 1.39 -17.20 -8.57
CA ALA A 102 2.08 -17.88 -9.68
C ALA A 102 3.61 -17.66 -9.68
N LYS A 103 4.10 -16.69 -8.90
CA LYS A 103 5.52 -16.36 -8.72
C LYS A 103 6.01 -16.70 -7.31
N ASP A 104 5.35 -17.62 -6.63
CA ASP A 104 5.69 -18.09 -5.28
C ASP A 104 5.57 -17.04 -4.17
N TYR A 105 4.74 -16.00 -4.37
CA TYR A 105 4.37 -15.09 -3.29
C TYR A 105 3.24 -15.68 -2.45
N SER A 106 3.35 -15.60 -1.14
CA SER A 106 2.29 -15.99 -0.21
C SER A 106 1.63 -14.75 0.41
N ALA A 107 0.30 -14.81 0.54
CA ALA A 107 -0.49 -13.75 1.10
C ALA A 107 -0.67 -13.90 2.61
N ARG A 108 -0.48 -12.82 3.36
CA ARG A 108 -0.74 -12.70 4.80
C ARG A 108 -1.34 -11.34 5.09
N ALA A 109 -2.13 -11.25 6.15
CA ALA A 109 -2.82 -10.03 6.54
C ALA A 109 -2.35 -9.49 7.89
N PHE A 110 -2.47 -8.17 8.05
CA PHE A 110 -2.35 -7.48 9.33
C PHE A 110 -3.47 -6.45 9.44
N SER A 111 -4.11 -6.38 10.61
CA SER A 111 -5.12 -5.37 10.91
C SER A 111 -4.76 -4.61 12.17
N GLY A 112 -4.88 -3.30 12.12
CA GLY A 112 -4.63 -2.43 13.25
C GLY A 112 -5.01 -0.99 12.93
N ASN A 113 -5.36 -0.21 13.98
CA ASN A 113 -5.71 1.21 13.86
C ASN A 113 -6.79 1.51 12.79
N GLY A 114 -7.77 0.61 12.64
CA GLY A 114 -8.86 0.78 11.68
C GLY A 114 -8.50 0.50 10.22
N SER A 115 -7.33 -0.06 9.96
CA SER A 115 -6.86 -0.42 8.61
C SER A 115 -6.53 -1.89 8.50
N THR A 116 -6.61 -2.40 7.28
CA THR A 116 -6.16 -3.74 6.91
C THR A 116 -5.08 -3.64 5.85
N TRP A 117 -3.99 -4.36 6.04
CA TRP A 117 -2.93 -4.55 5.06
C TRP A 117 -2.89 -6.02 4.65
N VAL A 118 -2.73 -6.29 3.38
CA VAL A 118 -2.38 -7.61 2.88
C VAL A 118 -1.03 -7.52 2.19
N PHE A 119 -0.11 -8.32 2.69
CA PHE A 119 1.24 -8.47 2.15
C PHE A 119 1.32 -9.75 1.33
N LEU A 120 1.79 -9.64 0.10
CA LEU A 120 2.17 -10.78 -0.73
C LEU A 120 3.69 -10.79 -0.79
N CYS A 121 4.31 -11.83 -0.21
CA CYS A 121 5.74 -11.88 -0.01
C CYS A 121 6.37 -13.13 -0.63
N HIS A 122 7.55 -12.94 -1.21
CA HIS A 122 8.47 -14.00 -1.58
C HIS A 122 9.66 -14.00 -0.62
N GLY A 123 9.65 -14.93 0.34
CA GLY A 123 10.67 -14.99 1.40
C GLY A 123 12.08 -15.25 0.90
N GLY A 124 12.22 -16.05 -0.16
CA GLY A 124 13.52 -16.42 -0.72
C GLY A 124 14.29 -15.26 -1.36
N ILE A 125 13.59 -14.28 -1.93
CA ILE A 125 14.20 -13.07 -2.50
C ILE A 125 14.11 -11.86 -1.59
N GLY A 126 13.36 -11.94 -0.47
CA GLY A 126 13.19 -10.82 0.44
C GLY A 126 12.43 -9.66 -0.17
N HIS A 127 11.25 -9.92 -0.72
CA HIS A 127 10.41 -8.90 -1.36
C HIS A 127 8.94 -9.10 -1.00
N CYS A 128 8.26 -8.01 -0.66
CA CYS A 128 6.82 -7.97 -0.48
C CYS A 128 6.21 -6.85 -1.33
N VAL A 129 5.04 -7.12 -1.88
CA VAL A 129 4.10 -6.10 -2.32
C VAL A 129 2.94 -6.05 -1.34
N TYR A 130 2.27 -4.91 -1.21
CA TYR A 130 1.13 -4.80 -0.29
C TYR A 130 0.01 -3.93 -0.86
N ARG A 131 -1.17 -4.16 -0.32
CA ARG A 131 -2.32 -3.26 -0.43
C ARG A 131 -2.94 -3.02 0.94
N MET A 132 -3.42 -1.81 1.15
CA MET A 132 -4.06 -1.37 2.38
C MET A 132 -5.38 -0.65 2.10
N TRP A 133 -6.33 -0.83 2.99
CA TRP A 133 -7.61 -0.10 2.99
C TRP A 133 -8.14 0.08 4.41
N LEU A 134 -9.08 1.00 4.58
CA LEU A 134 -9.78 1.18 5.86
C LEU A 134 -10.79 0.05 6.08
N VAL A 135 -10.93 -0.39 7.33
CA VAL A 135 -11.96 -1.34 7.72
C VAL A 135 -13.34 -0.73 7.41
N GLY A 136 -14.21 -1.52 6.74
CA GLY A 136 -15.54 -1.07 6.32
C GLY A 136 -15.61 -0.44 4.92
N SER A 137 -14.49 -0.17 4.27
CA SER A 137 -14.47 0.37 2.90
C SER A 137 -14.61 -0.71 1.81
N ALA A 138 -14.69 -1.96 2.19
CA ALA A 138 -14.85 -3.11 1.28
C ALA A 138 -16.32 -3.61 1.17
N ASP A 139 -17.25 -2.90 1.81
CA ASP A 139 -18.69 -3.24 1.82
C ASP A 139 -19.44 -2.69 0.61
#